data_d253a5ce806a33242e0b9fb2f8d68f04
#
_entry.id   d253a5ce806a33242e0b9fb2f8d68f04
#
_cell.length_a   1.000
_cell.length_b   1.000
_cell.length_c   1.000
_cell.angle_alpha   90.00
_cell.angle_beta   90.00
_cell.angle_gamma   90.00
#
_symmetry.space_group_name_H-M   'P 1'
#
loop_
_entity.id
_entity.type
_entity.pdbx_description
1 polymer ?
#
loop_
_entity_poly.entity_id
_entity_poly.type
_entity_poly.pdbx_seq_one_letter_code
_entity_poly.pdbx_strand_id
1 'polypeptide(L)'
;MIGAGVSGLTTAICLAEAGHDVTVAAAQLPPQTTSAAAGAIWGPHLVGMDERVVRWGSETLARLTDLAADPASGVHLAEGIAASAQARSDPFDWVTGIDAARPCDPAELPAGYSAGWRLTAPIVSMPVYLGYLLARLDRAGAALRDAEFGSLGEAVALTGAQVIVNCSGIGAARLVPDPEVTPVRGQVVVAENPGLSQFFVGVGEEEDDVSYYFPHGDVVVLGGTEEAGDWSLEPDPVTAERILRGCAAVEPRLHGATVTEHRVGLRPVRPSVRLEAETLDGGRRLLHNYGHGGAGVTLSWGCALDVLAAV
;
A
#
# COMPACT_ATOMS: atom_id res chain seq x y z
N MET A 1 17.81 -0.11 9.18
CA MET A 1 16.51 0.14 8.49
C MET A 1 15.66 1.03 9.35
N ILE A 2 15.12 2.11 8.82
CA ILE A 2 14.21 3.02 9.54
C ILE A 2 12.81 2.89 8.93
N GLY A 3 11.84 2.46 9.75
CA GLY A 3 10.44 2.25 9.37
C GLY A 3 10.05 0.78 9.25
N ALA A 4 8.87 0.44 9.82
CA ALA A 4 8.28 -0.91 9.85
C ALA A 4 6.94 -1.01 9.08
N GLY A 5 6.70 -0.12 8.14
CA GLY A 5 5.66 -0.27 7.13
C GLY A 5 6.04 -1.32 6.08
N VAL A 6 5.14 -1.56 5.11
CA VAL A 6 5.35 -2.60 4.09
C VAL A 6 6.69 -2.44 3.36
N SER A 7 7.08 -1.23 2.94
CA SER A 7 8.35 -0.99 2.23
C SER A 7 9.57 -1.31 3.11
N GLY A 8 9.53 -0.94 4.40
CA GLY A 8 10.61 -1.25 5.34
C GLY A 8 10.73 -2.73 5.62
N LEU A 9 9.61 -3.42 5.87
CA LEU A 9 9.62 -4.86 6.18
C LEU A 9 10.06 -5.69 4.98
N THR A 10 9.56 -5.42 3.76
CA THR A 10 9.99 -6.16 2.56
C THR A 10 11.46 -5.94 2.25
N THR A 11 11.94 -4.70 2.39
CA THR A 11 13.36 -4.38 2.19
C THR A 11 14.25 -5.07 3.23
N ALA A 12 13.84 -5.04 4.51
CA ALA A 12 14.59 -5.70 5.58
C ALA A 12 14.67 -7.22 5.38
N ILE A 13 13.58 -7.84 4.92
CA ILE A 13 13.52 -9.26 4.60
C ILE A 13 14.50 -9.59 3.45
N CYS A 14 14.48 -8.82 2.35
CA CYS A 14 15.37 -9.05 1.22
C CYS A 14 16.85 -8.96 1.65
N LEU A 15 17.19 -7.98 2.48
CA LEU A 15 18.56 -7.82 3.00
C LEU A 15 18.94 -8.96 3.94
N ALA A 16 18.09 -9.32 4.90
CA ALA A 16 18.40 -10.37 5.88
C ALA A 16 18.50 -11.75 5.21
N GLU A 17 17.61 -12.09 4.27
CA GLU A 17 17.68 -13.34 3.50
C GLU A 17 18.89 -13.40 2.57
N ALA A 18 19.45 -12.26 2.18
CA ALA A 18 20.73 -12.18 1.46
C ALA A 18 21.97 -12.27 2.39
N GLY A 19 21.78 -12.39 3.71
CA GLY A 19 22.84 -12.60 4.68
C GLY A 19 23.38 -11.33 5.34
N HIS A 20 22.72 -10.18 5.15
CA HIS A 20 23.08 -8.97 5.88
C HIS A 20 22.55 -9.00 7.33
N ASP A 21 23.34 -8.43 8.26
CA ASP A 21 22.87 -8.18 9.63
C ASP A 21 21.93 -6.97 9.64
N VAL A 22 20.63 -7.19 9.89
CA VAL A 22 19.60 -6.18 9.75
C VAL A 22 18.93 -5.87 11.09
N THR A 23 18.91 -4.58 11.43
CA THR A 23 18.05 -4.06 12.51
C THR A 23 17.02 -3.12 11.90
N VAL A 24 15.75 -3.40 12.11
CA VAL A 24 14.62 -2.49 11.81
C VAL A 24 14.32 -1.67 13.05
N ALA A 25 14.30 -0.36 12.93
CA ALA A 25 13.90 0.55 13.99
C ALA A 25 12.77 1.46 13.50
N ALA A 26 11.71 1.59 14.26
CA ALA A 26 10.54 2.37 13.86
C ALA A 26 9.81 2.96 15.06
N ALA A 27 9.30 4.17 14.91
CA ALA A 27 8.44 4.85 15.89
C ALA A 27 7.01 4.26 15.94
N GLN A 28 6.61 3.58 14.87
CA GLN A 28 5.33 2.90 14.78
C GLN A 28 5.55 1.50 14.25
N LEU A 29 5.09 0.52 14.98
CA LEU A 29 5.05 -0.88 14.56
C LEU A 29 3.64 -1.24 14.07
N PRO A 30 3.45 -2.25 13.21
CA PRO A 30 2.10 -2.76 12.95
C PRO A 30 1.39 -3.12 14.27
N PRO A 31 0.10 -2.75 14.46
CA PRO A 31 -0.83 -2.24 13.42
C PRO A 31 -0.89 -0.70 13.25
N GLN A 32 -0.02 0.10 13.87
CA GLN A 32 -0.12 1.56 13.86
C GLN A 32 0.45 2.22 12.59
N THR A 33 1.01 1.46 11.67
CA THR A 33 1.61 2.02 10.43
C THR A 33 0.54 2.40 9.40
N THR A 34 0.84 3.39 8.54
CA THR A 34 -0.01 3.71 7.38
C THR A 34 -0.32 2.46 6.52
N SER A 35 0.62 1.54 6.41
CA SER A 35 0.43 0.29 5.66
C SER A 35 -0.70 -0.57 6.22
N ALA A 36 -0.94 -0.56 7.53
CA ALA A 36 -2.02 -1.33 8.16
C ALA A 36 -3.41 -0.78 7.81
N ALA A 37 -3.51 0.51 7.46
CA ALA A 37 -4.77 1.14 7.09
C ALA A 37 -5.16 0.87 5.62
N ALA A 38 -4.27 0.34 4.79
CA ALA A 38 -4.55 0.12 3.37
C ALA A 38 -5.59 -0.98 3.13
N GLY A 39 -6.39 -0.83 2.07
CA GLY A 39 -7.44 -1.73 1.66
C GLY A 39 -7.08 -3.18 1.34
N ALA A 40 -6.14 -3.58 0.65
CA ALA A 40 -5.21 -3.13 -0.34
C ALA A 40 -5.32 -4.05 -1.56
N ILE A 41 -5.20 -3.50 -2.74
CA ILE A 41 -5.10 -4.23 -4.01
C ILE A 41 -3.75 -3.91 -4.66
N TRP A 42 -3.21 -4.80 -5.47
CA TRP A 42 -2.12 -4.43 -6.35
C TRP A 42 -2.63 -3.51 -7.47
N GLY A 43 -2.09 -2.31 -7.52
CA GLY A 43 -2.37 -1.28 -8.51
C GLY A 43 -1.66 0.01 -8.11
N PRO A 44 -0.91 0.68 -9.02
CA PRO A 44 -0.30 1.96 -8.73
C PRO A 44 -1.40 3.02 -8.51
N HIS A 45 -1.23 3.79 -7.44
CA HIS A 45 -2.18 4.81 -7.02
C HIS A 45 -1.43 5.99 -6.40
N LEU A 46 -1.71 7.22 -6.81
CA LEU A 46 -1.04 8.42 -6.33
C LEU A 46 0.49 8.34 -6.41
N VAL A 47 1.02 7.79 -7.50
CA VAL A 47 2.45 7.68 -7.79
C VAL A 47 2.70 8.01 -9.25
N GLY A 48 3.77 8.75 -9.53
CA GLY A 48 4.17 9.06 -10.90
C GLY A 48 4.61 7.79 -11.64
N MET A 49 4.04 7.56 -12.83
CA MET A 49 4.34 6.38 -13.64
C MET A 49 5.58 6.63 -14.49
N ASP A 50 6.74 6.14 -14.05
CA ASP A 50 7.97 6.05 -14.82
C ASP A 50 8.37 4.58 -15.05
N GLU A 51 9.41 4.33 -15.85
CA GLU A 51 9.87 2.97 -16.16
C GLU A 51 10.27 2.17 -14.91
N ARG A 52 10.77 2.83 -13.87
CA ARG A 52 11.15 2.18 -12.60
C ARG A 52 9.90 1.73 -11.86
N VAL A 53 8.89 2.61 -11.78
CA VAL A 53 7.60 2.31 -11.11
C VAL A 53 6.92 1.13 -11.80
N VAL A 54 6.90 1.10 -13.13
CA VAL A 54 6.36 -0.03 -13.91
C VAL A 54 7.12 -1.32 -13.59
N ARG A 55 8.44 -1.31 -13.60
CA ARG A 55 9.27 -2.48 -13.27
C ARG A 55 9.06 -2.93 -11.82
N TRP A 56 9.14 -2.04 -10.84
CA TRP A 56 8.91 -2.38 -9.43
C TRP A 56 7.52 -2.96 -9.20
N GLY A 57 6.50 -2.40 -9.88
CA GLY A 57 5.13 -2.91 -9.84
C GLY A 57 5.05 -4.33 -10.37
N SER A 58 5.64 -4.61 -11.53
CA SER A 58 5.65 -5.94 -12.15
C SER A 58 6.38 -6.98 -11.30
N GLU A 59 7.55 -6.64 -10.75
CA GLU A 59 8.31 -7.51 -9.83
C GLU A 59 7.50 -7.82 -8.55
N THR A 60 6.79 -6.81 -8.03
CA THR A 60 5.92 -6.99 -6.87
C THR A 60 4.69 -7.82 -7.19
N LEU A 61 4.08 -7.64 -8.39
CA LEU A 61 2.94 -8.44 -8.84
C LEU A 61 3.31 -9.93 -8.86
N ALA A 62 4.45 -10.25 -9.47
CA ALA A 62 4.95 -11.63 -9.50
C ALA A 62 5.11 -12.20 -8.09
N ARG A 63 5.74 -11.43 -7.18
CA ARG A 63 5.94 -11.87 -5.79
C ARG A 63 4.64 -12.03 -5.01
N LEU A 64 3.67 -11.14 -5.17
CA LEU A 64 2.36 -11.25 -4.52
C LEU A 64 1.56 -12.44 -5.09
N THR A 65 1.68 -12.70 -6.39
CA THR A 65 1.07 -13.87 -7.02
C THR A 65 1.63 -15.18 -6.44
N ASP A 66 2.95 -15.28 -6.24
CA ASP A 66 3.57 -16.42 -5.58
C ASP A 66 3.11 -16.56 -4.13
N LEU A 67 3.03 -15.45 -3.40
CA LEU A 67 2.59 -15.42 -2.00
C LEU A 67 1.11 -15.82 -1.84
N ALA A 68 0.28 -15.63 -2.85
CA ALA A 68 -1.13 -16.06 -2.83
C ALA A 68 -1.31 -17.59 -2.74
N ALA A 69 -0.25 -18.38 -3.02
CA ALA A 69 -0.25 -19.81 -2.81
C ALA A 69 -0.12 -20.21 -1.32
N ASP A 70 0.33 -19.29 -0.45
CA ASP A 70 0.43 -19.50 0.99
C ASP A 70 -0.70 -18.77 1.72
N PRO A 71 -1.73 -19.45 2.23
CA PRO A 71 -2.84 -18.83 2.95
C PRO A 71 -2.40 -18.01 4.18
N ALA A 72 -1.25 -18.34 4.78
CA ALA A 72 -0.72 -17.59 5.92
C ALA A 72 -0.19 -16.21 5.54
N SER A 73 0.05 -15.95 4.25
CA SER A 73 0.55 -14.66 3.77
C SER A 73 -0.48 -13.53 3.88
N GLY A 74 -1.78 -13.85 3.89
CA GLY A 74 -2.85 -12.86 3.79
C GLY A 74 -3.01 -12.24 2.40
N VAL A 75 -2.30 -12.78 1.39
CA VAL A 75 -2.45 -12.43 -0.02
C VAL A 75 -3.34 -13.46 -0.69
N HIS A 76 -4.28 -13.03 -1.52
CA HIS A 76 -5.06 -13.94 -2.36
C HIS A 76 -5.41 -13.31 -3.70
N LEU A 77 -5.56 -14.13 -4.71
CA LEU A 77 -6.02 -13.68 -6.03
C LEU A 77 -7.54 -13.61 -6.00
N ALA A 78 -8.08 -12.44 -6.29
CA ALA A 78 -9.51 -12.23 -6.41
C ALA A 78 -9.86 -11.73 -7.81
N GLU A 79 -10.98 -12.20 -8.34
CA GLU A 79 -11.61 -11.63 -9.52
C GLU A 79 -12.38 -10.37 -9.12
N GLY A 80 -12.46 -9.40 -10.03
CA GLY A 80 -13.23 -8.20 -9.79
C GLY A 80 -13.36 -7.32 -11.02
N ILE A 81 -13.88 -6.12 -10.80
CA ILE A 81 -14.12 -5.13 -11.84
C ILE A 81 -13.42 -3.81 -11.47
N ALA A 82 -12.69 -3.25 -12.44
CA ALA A 82 -12.26 -1.86 -12.45
C ALA A 82 -13.17 -1.10 -13.41
N ALA A 83 -13.93 -0.12 -12.91
CA ALA A 83 -14.97 0.58 -13.68
C ALA A 83 -14.80 2.10 -13.67
N SER A 84 -15.33 2.76 -14.70
CA SER A 84 -15.39 4.22 -14.83
C SER A 84 -16.82 4.66 -15.15
N ALA A 85 -17.29 5.69 -14.47
CA ALA A 85 -18.54 6.36 -14.81
C ALA A 85 -18.42 7.06 -16.17
N GLN A 86 -17.25 7.59 -16.49
CA GLN A 86 -16.96 8.15 -17.80
C GLN A 86 -16.72 7.05 -18.84
N ALA A 87 -17.17 7.29 -20.09
CA ALA A 87 -16.89 6.38 -21.18
C ALA A 87 -15.39 6.35 -21.50
N ARG A 88 -14.83 5.15 -21.62
CA ARG A 88 -13.42 4.91 -21.96
C ARG A 88 -13.32 3.79 -23.00
N SER A 89 -12.39 3.94 -23.94
CA SER A 89 -12.00 2.88 -24.88
C SER A 89 -10.86 2.01 -24.31
N ASP A 90 -9.99 2.62 -23.51
CA ASP A 90 -8.77 2.00 -23.01
C ASP A 90 -8.87 1.71 -21.49
N PRO A 91 -8.28 0.60 -21.04
CA PRO A 91 -8.24 0.28 -19.63
C PRO A 91 -7.45 1.33 -18.81
N PHE A 92 -7.62 1.31 -17.51
CA PHE A 92 -6.72 2.05 -16.62
C PHE A 92 -5.29 1.51 -16.77
N ASP A 93 -4.29 2.37 -16.63
CA ASP A 93 -2.88 2.00 -16.82
C ASP A 93 -2.47 0.78 -15.98
N TRP A 94 -2.95 0.69 -14.75
CA TRP A 94 -2.65 -0.43 -13.88
C TRP A 94 -3.30 -1.75 -14.34
N VAL A 95 -4.42 -1.71 -15.03
CA VAL A 95 -5.08 -2.89 -15.59
C VAL A 95 -4.29 -3.47 -16.76
N THR A 96 -3.57 -2.62 -17.52
CA THR A 96 -2.74 -3.08 -18.65
C THR A 96 -1.59 -3.99 -18.22
N GLY A 97 -1.15 -3.90 -16.96
CA GLY A 97 -0.12 -4.75 -16.37
C GLY A 97 -0.61 -6.12 -15.89
N ILE A 98 -1.93 -6.39 -16.00
CA ILE A 98 -2.54 -7.64 -15.54
C ILE A 98 -2.96 -8.48 -16.75
N ASP A 99 -2.41 -9.70 -16.80
CA ASP A 99 -2.75 -10.66 -17.84
C ASP A 99 -4.25 -11.06 -17.78
N ALA A 100 -4.83 -11.33 -18.95
CA ALA A 100 -6.21 -11.77 -19.12
C ALA A 100 -7.30 -10.78 -18.63
N ALA A 101 -6.96 -9.50 -18.44
CA ALA A 101 -7.97 -8.47 -18.27
C ALA A 101 -8.81 -8.33 -19.54
N ARG A 102 -10.13 -8.24 -19.40
CA ARG A 102 -11.06 -8.08 -20.52
C ARG A 102 -12.07 -6.96 -20.27
N PRO A 103 -12.54 -6.29 -21.32
CA PRO A 103 -13.68 -5.38 -21.18
C PRO A 103 -14.91 -6.09 -20.56
N CYS A 104 -15.67 -5.38 -19.78
CA CYS A 104 -16.96 -5.85 -19.27
C CYS A 104 -18.03 -5.72 -20.34
N ASP A 105 -18.96 -6.67 -20.39
CA ASP A 105 -20.22 -6.46 -21.06
C ASP A 105 -21.04 -5.41 -20.29
N PRO A 106 -21.91 -4.61 -20.97
CA PRO A 106 -22.73 -3.60 -20.29
C PRO A 106 -23.58 -4.15 -19.13
N ALA A 107 -23.98 -5.40 -19.20
CA ALA A 107 -24.77 -6.07 -18.14
C ALA A 107 -23.94 -6.44 -16.89
N GLU A 108 -22.62 -6.43 -16.99
CA GLU A 108 -21.70 -6.69 -15.86
C GLU A 108 -21.41 -5.42 -15.05
N LEU A 109 -21.71 -4.24 -15.61
CA LEU A 109 -21.39 -2.97 -14.98
C LEU A 109 -22.48 -2.59 -13.96
N PRO A 110 -22.10 -2.12 -12.77
CA PRO A 110 -23.03 -1.53 -11.83
C PRO A 110 -23.69 -0.27 -12.43
N ALA A 111 -24.87 0.09 -11.93
CA ALA A 111 -25.54 1.32 -12.33
C ALA A 111 -24.64 2.55 -12.09
N GLY A 112 -24.61 3.46 -13.05
CA GLY A 112 -23.78 4.67 -13.00
C GLY A 112 -22.37 4.50 -13.62
N TYR A 113 -22.00 3.29 -14.06
CA TYR A 113 -20.72 3.05 -14.74
C TYR A 113 -20.91 2.76 -16.21
N SER A 114 -20.07 3.37 -17.07
CA SER A 114 -20.19 3.33 -18.54
C SER A 114 -19.11 2.47 -19.20
N ALA A 115 -17.99 2.21 -18.50
CA ALA A 115 -16.90 1.36 -18.95
C ALA A 115 -16.32 0.56 -17.79
N GLY A 116 -15.74 -0.60 -18.08
CA GLY A 116 -15.05 -1.39 -17.06
C GLY A 116 -14.32 -2.58 -17.62
N TRP A 117 -13.44 -3.12 -16.80
CA TRP A 117 -12.60 -4.29 -17.11
C TRP A 117 -12.68 -5.30 -15.98
N ARG A 118 -12.94 -6.54 -16.37
CA ARG A 118 -12.89 -7.69 -15.47
C ARG A 118 -11.47 -8.25 -15.47
N LEU A 119 -10.93 -8.49 -14.29
CA LEU A 119 -9.56 -8.93 -14.10
C LEU A 119 -9.42 -9.73 -12.80
N THR A 120 -8.31 -10.46 -12.69
CA THR A 120 -7.90 -11.11 -11.43
C THR A 120 -6.64 -10.41 -10.92
N ALA A 121 -6.68 -9.94 -9.69
CA ALA A 121 -5.54 -9.23 -9.08
C ALA A 121 -5.27 -9.72 -7.65
N PRO A 122 -4.02 -9.60 -7.16
CA PRO A 122 -3.75 -9.81 -5.75
C PRO A 122 -4.43 -8.74 -4.89
N ILE A 123 -5.25 -9.19 -3.93
CA ILE A 123 -5.71 -8.37 -2.82
C ILE A 123 -5.05 -8.85 -1.53
N VAL A 124 -4.80 -7.94 -0.61
CA VAL A 124 -3.92 -8.17 0.54
C VAL A 124 -4.62 -7.78 1.83
N SER A 125 -4.87 -8.75 2.70
CA SER A 125 -5.31 -8.49 4.07
C SER A 125 -4.15 -7.92 4.87
N MET A 126 -4.06 -6.59 4.96
CA MET A 126 -2.88 -5.93 5.55
C MET A 126 -2.56 -6.34 6.98
N PRO A 127 -3.52 -6.56 7.90
CA PRO A 127 -3.19 -7.07 9.24
C PRO A 127 -2.52 -8.44 9.21
N VAL A 128 -3.00 -9.36 8.36
CA VAL A 128 -2.42 -10.70 8.21
C VAL A 128 -1.06 -10.61 7.52
N TYR A 129 -0.97 -9.86 6.44
CA TYR A 129 0.26 -9.71 5.64
C TYR A 129 1.41 -9.09 6.44
N LEU A 130 1.16 -8.03 7.20
CA LEU A 130 2.18 -7.42 8.04
C LEU A 130 2.64 -8.37 9.15
N GLY A 131 1.72 -9.15 9.74
CA GLY A 131 2.07 -10.23 10.67
C GLY A 131 2.95 -11.31 10.02
N TYR A 132 2.62 -11.73 8.80
CA TYR A 132 3.43 -12.66 8.01
C TYR A 132 4.83 -12.10 7.73
N LEU A 133 4.93 -10.82 7.33
CA LEU A 133 6.23 -10.17 7.08
C LEU A 133 7.06 -10.09 8.36
N LEU A 134 6.48 -9.77 9.50
CA LEU A 134 7.17 -9.77 10.79
C LEU A 134 7.69 -11.16 11.16
N ALA A 135 6.87 -12.19 11.01
CA ALA A 135 7.29 -13.57 11.27
C ALA A 135 8.39 -14.06 10.31
N ARG A 136 8.37 -13.59 9.05
CA ARG A 136 9.41 -13.88 8.06
C ARG A 136 10.72 -13.15 8.38
N LEU A 137 10.62 -11.89 8.82
CA LEU A 137 11.76 -11.08 9.26
C LEU A 137 12.47 -11.73 10.47
N ASP A 138 11.70 -12.17 11.47
CA ASP A 138 12.20 -12.87 12.65
C ASP A 138 12.95 -14.18 12.26
N ARG A 139 12.34 -14.98 11.38
CA ARG A 139 12.99 -16.20 10.84
C ARG A 139 14.27 -15.93 10.08
N ALA A 140 14.40 -14.77 9.45
CA ALA A 140 15.62 -14.31 8.79
C ALA A 140 16.67 -13.78 9.78
N GLY A 141 16.38 -13.75 11.08
CA GLY A 141 17.30 -13.35 12.15
C GLY A 141 17.46 -11.83 12.30
N ALA A 142 16.59 -11.02 11.67
CA ALA A 142 16.66 -9.57 11.79
C ALA A 142 16.04 -9.09 13.12
N ALA A 143 16.65 -8.06 13.72
CA ALA A 143 16.13 -7.45 14.95
C ALA A 143 15.09 -6.37 14.63
N LEU A 144 14.03 -6.31 15.46
CA LEU A 144 13.03 -5.25 15.43
C LEU A 144 13.11 -4.42 16.71
N ARG A 145 13.12 -3.10 16.61
CA ARG A 145 13.22 -2.18 17.73
C ARG A 145 12.17 -1.08 17.61
N ASP A 146 11.50 -0.81 18.73
CA ASP A 146 10.70 0.40 18.90
C ASP A 146 11.67 1.56 19.19
N ALA A 147 11.79 2.49 18.24
CA ALA A 147 12.65 3.67 18.36
C ALA A 147 12.21 4.78 17.40
N GLU A 148 12.09 5.97 17.94
CA GLU A 148 11.85 7.19 17.18
C GLU A 148 13.16 7.97 17.02
N PHE A 149 13.40 8.50 15.84
CA PHE A 149 14.56 9.33 15.53
C PHE A 149 14.13 10.71 15.05
N GLY A 150 14.68 11.75 15.68
CA GLY A 150 14.55 13.13 15.23
C GLY A 150 15.48 13.46 14.06
N SER A 151 16.53 12.64 13.85
CA SER A 151 17.51 12.82 12.77
C SER A 151 18.19 11.50 12.37
N LEU A 152 18.78 11.48 11.18
CA LEU A 152 19.61 10.36 10.73
C LEU A 152 20.86 10.17 11.63
N GLY A 153 21.40 11.27 12.18
CA GLY A 153 22.53 11.22 13.11
C GLY A 153 22.23 10.42 14.37
N GLU A 154 21.04 10.51 14.91
CA GLU A 154 20.58 9.71 16.05
C GLU A 154 20.51 8.22 15.70
N ALA A 155 19.96 7.89 14.52
CA ALA A 155 19.91 6.52 14.03
C ALA A 155 21.32 5.91 13.88
N VAL A 156 22.28 6.67 13.34
CA VAL A 156 23.68 6.27 13.26
C VAL A 156 24.29 6.05 14.64
N ALA A 157 24.08 7.00 15.56
CA ALA A 157 24.64 6.93 16.90
C ALA A 157 24.13 5.72 17.69
N LEU A 158 22.85 5.39 17.53
CA LEU A 158 22.23 4.26 18.22
C LEU A 158 22.70 2.91 17.68
N THR A 159 22.88 2.78 16.36
CA THR A 159 23.08 1.49 15.72
C THR A 159 24.53 1.22 15.31
N GLY A 160 25.34 2.25 15.09
CA GLY A 160 26.67 2.13 14.50
C GLY A 160 26.68 1.62 13.05
N ALA A 161 25.50 1.55 12.40
CA ALA A 161 25.34 0.95 11.08
C ALA A 161 26.18 1.66 10.01
N GLN A 162 26.76 0.89 9.09
CA GLN A 162 27.50 1.39 7.94
C GLN A 162 26.54 1.76 6.79
N VAL A 163 25.41 1.07 6.71
CA VAL A 163 24.35 1.33 5.75
C VAL A 163 23.05 1.62 6.50
N ILE A 164 22.42 2.73 6.16
CA ILE A 164 21.10 3.12 6.65
C ILE A 164 20.15 3.09 5.48
N VAL A 165 19.01 2.43 5.64
CA VAL A 165 17.91 2.50 4.66
C VAL A 165 16.74 3.23 5.28
N ASN A 166 16.34 4.34 4.67
CA ASN A 166 15.23 5.18 5.11
C ASN A 166 13.94 4.77 4.40
N CYS A 167 13.09 4.03 5.11
CA CYS A 167 11.73 3.63 4.71
C CYS A 167 10.66 4.29 5.60
N SER A 168 10.90 5.50 6.07
CA SER A 168 10.06 6.18 7.07
C SER A 168 8.72 6.70 6.53
N GLY A 169 8.41 6.50 5.23
CA GLY A 169 7.15 6.92 4.63
C GLY A 169 6.90 8.41 4.82
N ILE A 170 5.76 8.79 5.41
CA ILE A 170 5.43 10.20 5.67
C ILE A 170 6.39 10.84 6.69
N GLY A 171 7.03 10.04 7.55
CA GLY A 171 8.05 10.51 8.50
C GLY A 171 9.29 11.08 7.82
N ALA A 172 9.53 10.79 6.54
CA ALA A 172 10.65 11.36 5.78
C ALA A 172 10.57 12.89 5.67
N ALA A 173 9.38 13.46 5.68
CA ALA A 173 9.19 14.93 5.70
C ALA A 173 9.91 15.61 6.88
N ARG A 174 10.10 14.88 7.99
CA ARG A 174 10.81 15.39 9.19
C ARG A 174 12.22 14.82 9.32
N LEU A 175 12.38 13.51 9.11
CA LEU A 175 13.63 12.80 9.32
C LEU A 175 14.76 13.28 8.40
N VAL A 176 14.43 13.59 7.14
CA VAL A 176 15.39 14.05 6.11
C VAL A 176 14.98 15.39 5.49
N PRO A 177 14.30 16.27 6.22
CA PRO A 177 13.49 17.43 5.82
C PRO A 177 13.19 17.51 4.32
N ASP A 178 12.37 16.55 3.83
CA ASP A 178 11.96 16.49 2.43
C ASP A 178 10.61 17.22 2.22
N PRO A 179 10.62 18.47 1.67
CA PRO A 179 9.41 19.26 1.49
C PRO A 179 8.51 18.74 0.36
N GLU A 180 8.99 17.82 -0.49
CA GLU A 180 8.20 17.21 -1.55
C GLU A 180 7.29 16.10 -1.03
N VAL A 181 7.53 15.59 0.19
CA VAL A 181 6.67 14.59 0.82
C VAL A 181 5.47 15.28 1.46
N THR A 182 4.30 15.04 0.91
CA THR A 182 3.02 15.59 1.41
C THR A 182 2.05 14.47 1.78
N PRO A 183 1.23 14.63 2.83
CA PRO A 183 0.22 13.65 3.16
C PRO A 183 -0.98 13.73 2.20
N VAL A 184 -1.49 12.58 1.82
CA VAL A 184 -2.85 12.44 1.33
C VAL A 184 -3.55 11.48 2.28
N ARG A 185 -4.43 12.03 3.11
CA ARG A 185 -5.20 11.27 4.08
C ARG A 185 -6.18 10.36 3.37
N GLY A 186 -6.26 9.12 3.81
CA GLY A 186 -7.24 8.16 3.34
C GLY A 186 -7.94 7.49 4.50
N GLN A 187 -9.27 7.44 4.44
CA GLN A 187 -10.09 6.69 5.38
C GLN A 187 -10.76 5.51 4.68
N VAL A 188 -10.82 4.40 5.39
CA VAL A 188 -11.58 3.20 4.99
C VAL A 188 -12.47 2.74 6.14
N VAL A 189 -13.51 2.01 5.78
CA VAL A 189 -14.42 1.34 6.71
C VAL A 189 -14.25 -0.15 6.55
N VAL A 190 -14.10 -0.88 7.65
CA VAL A 190 -14.13 -2.34 7.65
C VAL A 190 -15.48 -2.79 8.17
N ALA A 191 -16.15 -3.66 7.43
CA ALA A 191 -17.45 -4.20 7.79
C ALA A 191 -17.46 -5.73 7.71
N GLU A 192 -18.45 -6.37 8.32
CA GLU A 192 -18.73 -7.79 8.11
C GLU A 192 -19.01 -8.05 6.63
N ASN A 193 -18.40 -9.11 6.09
CA ASN A 193 -18.57 -9.45 4.68
C ASN A 193 -19.91 -10.19 4.45
N PRO A 194 -20.83 -9.63 3.66
CA PRO A 194 -22.11 -10.30 3.35
C PRO A 194 -21.98 -11.45 2.35
N GLY A 195 -20.81 -12.02 2.19
CA GLY A 195 -20.53 -13.12 1.25
C GLY A 195 -20.01 -12.64 -0.10
N LEU A 196 -19.34 -11.49 -0.14
CA LEU A 196 -18.63 -11.01 -1.33
C LEU A 196 -17.34 -11.81 -1.53
N SER A 197 -17.06 -12.21 -2.77
CA SER A 197 -15.81 -12.88 -3.19
C SER A 197 -15.09 -12.11 -4.30
N GLN A 198 -15.75 -11.17 -4.95
CA GLN A 198 -15.20 -10.33 -6.00
C GLN A 198 -14.93 -8.94 -5.45
N PHE A 199 -13.85 -8.31 -5.91
CA PHE A 199 -13.58 -6.92 -5.60
C PHE A 199 -14.23 -5.98 -6.61
N PHE A 200 -14.33 -4.71 -6.24
CA PHE A 200 -14.71 -3.62 -7.12
C PHE A 200 -13.83 -2.40 -6.87
N VAL A 201 -13.45 -1.73 -7.94
CA VAL A 201 -12.84 -0.39 -7.92
C VAL A 201 -13.55 0.45 -8.96
N GLY A 202 -14.18 1.53 -8.56
CA GLY A 202 -14.92 2.43 -9.44
C GLY A 202 -14.46 3.87 -9.30
N VAL A 203 -14.22 4.52 -10.43
CA VAL A 203 -14.00 5.96 -10.51
C VAL A 203 -15.31 6.59 -10.99
N GLY A 204 -15.82 7.53 -10.21
CA GLY A 204 -17.05 8.27 -10.48
C GLY A 204 -16.91 9.27 -11.64
N GLU A 205 -17.79 10.26 -11.68
CA GLU A 205 -17.73 11.33 -12.70
C GLU A 205 -16.53 12.27 -12.44
N GLU A 206 -16.22 12.55 -11.18
CA GLU A 206 -14.99 13.25 -10.78
C GLU A 206 -13.90 12.24 -10.46
N GLU A 207 -12.65 12.58 -10.74
CA GLU A 207 -11.51 11.65 -10.57
C GLU A 207 -11.26 11.25 -9.12
N ASP A 208 -11.62 12.09 -8.16
CA ASP A 208 -11.51 11.87 -6.72
C ASP A 208 -12.73 11.16 -6.11
N ASP A 209 -13.79 10.95 -6.89
CA ASP A 209 -14.97 10.14 -6.49
C ASP A 209 -14.69 8.65 -6.72
N VAL A 210 -13.90 8.07 -5.83
CA VAL A 210 -13.51 6.66 -5.89
C VAL A 210 -14.29 5.85 -4.87
N SER A 211 -14.97 4.80 -5.35
CA SER A 211 -15.61 3.80 -4.51
C SER A 211 -14.98 2.44 -4.76
N TYR A 212 -14.59 1.73 -3.70
CA TYR A 212 -14.09 0.37 -3.82
C TYR A 212 -14.49 -0.50 -2.64
N TYR A 213 -14.53 -1.80 -2.87
CA TYR A 213 -14.59 -2.79 -1.81
C TYR A 213 -13.69 -3.98 -2.11
N PHE A 214 -13.00 -4.45 -1.06
CA PHE A 214 -12.08 -5.59 -1.11
C PHE A 214 -12.49 -6.63 -0.07
N PRO A 215 -12.99 -7.80 -0.50
CA PRO A 215 -13.36 -8.88 0.43
C PRO A 215 -12.12 -9.62 0.95
N HIS A 216 -12.05 -9.79 2.28
CA HIS A 216 -10.98 -10.50 2.97
C HIS A 216 -11.58 -11.54 3.93
N GLY A 217 -12.18 -12.59 3.38
CA GLY A 217 -12.85 -13.62 4.18
C GLY A 217 -14.10 -13.08 4.87
N ASP A 218 -14.10 -13.07 6.19
CA ASP A 218 -15.26 -12.63 7.00
C ASP A 218 -15.47 -11.12 7.05
N VAL A 219 -14.52 -10.34 6.53
CA VAL A 219 -14.61 -8.88 6.49
C VAL A 219 -14.48 -8.35 5.06
N VAL A 220 -15.01 -7.15 4.85
CA VAL A 220 -14.82 -6.38 3.61
C VAL A 220 -14.30 -4.99 3.96
N VAL A 221 -13.27 -4.55 3.25
CA VAL A 221 -12.74 -3.18 3.35
C VAL A 221 -13.40 -2.32 2.30
N LEU A 222 -14.02 -1.23 2.76
CA LEU A 222 -14.78 -0.27 1.94
C LEU A 222 -14.01 1.05 1.90
N GLY A 223 -13.90 1.66 0.73
CA GLY A 223 -13.22 2.92 0.56
C GLY A 223 -13.68 3.69 -0.68
N GLY A 224 -13.16 4.84 -0.96
CA GLY A 224 -12.12 5.47 -0.18
C GLY A 224 -12.15 6.98 -0.26
N THR A 225 -11.14 7.59 0.34
CA THR A 225 -10.97 9.05 0.32
C THR A 225 -9.55 9.46 -0.02
N GLU A 226 -9.40 10.70 -0.50
CA GLU A 226 -8.16 11.34 -0.87
C GLU A 226 -8.18 12.80 -0.42
N GLU A 227 -7.72 13.05 0.80
CA GLU A 227 -7.75 14.38 1.39
C GLU A 227 -6.33 14.93 1.43
N ALA A 228 -5.97 15.70 0.39
CA ALA A 228 -4.63 16.26 0.23
C ALA A 228 -4.30 17.29 1.32
N GLY A 229 -3.11 17.17 1.91
CA GLY A 229 -2.61 18.09 2.95
C GLY A 229 -3.22 17.87 4.34
N ASP A 230 -4.16 16.95 4.52
CA ASP A 230 -4.71 16.62 5.82
C ASP A 230 -3.79 15.64 6.58
N TRP A 231 -3.42 16.04 7.80
CA TRP A 231 -2.57 15.27 8.73
C TRP A 231 -3.35 14.53 9.81
N SER A 232 -4.69 14.65 9.83
CA SER A 232 -5.53 14.01 10.83
C SER A 232 -5.48 12.48 10.70
N LEU A 233 -5.32 11.81 11.83
CA LEU A 233 -5.45 10.35 11.95
C LEU A 233 -6.77 9.93 12.60
N GLU A 234 -7.62 10.91 12.97
CA GLU A 234 -8.90 10.64 13.58
C GLU A 234 -9.94 10.23 12.51
N PRO A 235 -10.68 9.13 12.71
CA PRO A 235 -11.77 8.77 11.82
C PRO A 235 -12.88 9.82 11.83
N ASP A 236 -13.33 10.21 10.64
CA ASP A 236 -14.47 11.11 10.48
C ASP A 236 -15.76 10.31 10.21
N PRO A 237 -16.81 10.43 11.07
CA PRO A 237 -18.06 9.71 10.90
C PRO A 237 -18.82 10.08 9.63
N VAL A 238 -18.76 11.35 9.19
CA VAL A 238 -19.46 11.80 7.98
C VAL A 238 -18.83 11.15 6.74
N THR A 239 -17.50 11.11 6.72
CA THR A 239 -16.74 10.41 5.68
C THR A 239 -17.06 8.91 5.68
N ALA A 240 -17.14 8.27 6.85
CA ALA A 240 -17.51 6.86 6.95
C ALA A 240 -18.90 6.57 6.37
N GLU A 241 -19.89 7.40 6.67
CA GLU A 241 -21.25 7.29 6.09
C GLU A 241 -21.25 7.47 4.57
N ARG A 242 -20.41 8.38 4.04
CA ARG A 242 -20.25 8.59 2.60
C ARG A 242 -19.67 7.35 1.92
N ILE A 243 -18.63 6.77 2.50
CA ILE A 243 -18.02 5.52 2.00
C ILE A 243 -19.04 4.38 1.97
N LEU A 244 -19.78 4.17 3.07
CA LEU A 244 -20.80 3.12 3.16
C LEU A 244 -21.89 3.30 2.11
N ARG A 245 -22.38 4.51 1.90
CA ARG A 245 -23.40 4.81 0.89
C ARG A 245 -22.87 4.58 -0.52
N GLY A 246 -21.65 5.04 -0.84
CA GLY A 246 -21.05 4.85 -2.15
C GLY A 246 -20.87 3.38 -2.49
N CYS A 247 -20.31 2.59 -1.56
CA CYS A 247 -20.14 1.16 -1.76
C CYS A 247 -21.48 0.41 -1.84
N ALA A 248 -22.50 0.77 -1.03
CA ALA A 248 -23.80 0.14 -1.08
C ALA A 248 -24.61 0.50 -2.35
N ALA A 249 -24.36 1.64 -2.97
CA ALA A 249 -24.94 1.99 -4.27
C ALA A 249 -24.43 1.06 -5.39
N VAL A 250 -23.18 0.62 -5.29
CA VAL A 250 -22.55 -0.33 -6.24
C VAL A 250 -22.92 -1.77 -5.91
N GLU A 251 -22.89 -2.13 -4.63
CA GLU A 251 -23.16 -3.48 -4.13
C GLU A 251 -24.25 -3.46 -3.05
N PRO A 252 -25.51 -3.70 -3.43
CA PRO A 252 -26.65 -3.59 -2.50
C PRO A 252 -26.58 -4.50 -1.27
N ARG A 253 -25.82 -5.60 -1.30
CA ARG A 253 -25.62 -6.47 -0.13
C ARG A 253 -24.88 -5.76 1.01
N LEU A 254 -24.23 -4.64 0.74
CA LEU A 254 -23.55 -3.81 1.75
C LEU A 254 -24.52 -2.87 2.49
N HIS A 255 -25.79 -2.79 2.10
CA HIS A 255 -26.77 -2.02 2.86
C HIS A 255 -26.93 -2.57 4.28
N GLY A 256 -26.67 -1.70 5.27
CA GLY A 256 -26.78 -2.09 6.68
C GLY A 256 -25.69 -3.04 7.18
N ALA A 257 -24.57 -3.16 6.46
CA ALA A 257 -23.44 -3.97 6.89
C ALA A 257 -22.92 -3.49 8.26
N THR A 258 -22.63 -4.43 9.14
CA THR A 258 -22.09 -4.15 10.49
C THR A 258 -20.65 -3.64 10.37
N VAL A 259 -20.45 -2.38 10.75
CA VAL A 259 -19.08 -1.79 10.79
C VAL A 259 -18.33 -2.36 11.99
N THR A 260 -17.13 -2.87 11.74
CA THR A 260 -16.25 -3.45 12.77
C THR A 260 -15.06 -2.57 13.10
N GLU A 261 -14.59 -1.73 12.13
CA GLU A 261 -13.40 -0.90 12.33
C GLU A 261 -13.40 0.30 11.37
N HIS A 262 -12.78 1.39 11.79
CA HIS A 262 -12.39 2.51 10.94
C HIS A 262 -10.88 2.59 10.91
N ARG A 263 -10.29 2.77 9.72
CA ARG A 263 -8.84 2.95 9.57
C ARG A 263 -8.55 4.24 8.84
N VAL A 264 -7.53 4.95 9.30
CA VAL A 264 -7.02 6.17 8.66
C VAL A 264 -5.53 6.02 8.45
N GLY A 265 -5.04 6.42 7.28
CA GLY A 265 -3.63 6.41 6.96
C GLY A 265 -3.22 7.64 6.14
N LEU A 266 -1.97 8.07 6.32
CA LEU A 266 -1.38 9.19 5.59
C LEU A 266 -0.49 8.65 4.47
N ARG A 267 -0.96 8.71 3.23
CA ARG A 267 -0.18 8.30 2.06
C ARG A 267 0.96 9.29 1.86
N PRO A 268 2.23 8.84 1.81
CA PRO A 268 3.37 9.73 1.60
C PRO A 268 3.52 10.05 0.12
N VAL A 269 2.76 11.03 -0.37
CA VAL A 269 2.78 11.42 -1.78
C VAL A 269 4.00 12.29 -2.06
N ARG A 270 4.67 12.01 -3.17
CA ARG A 270 5.83 12.73 -3.71
C ARG A 270 5.75 12.71 -5.23
N PRO A 271 6.30 13.72 -5.96
CA PRO A 271 6.29 13.73 -7.42
C PRO A 271 6.91 12.48 -8.07
N SER A 272 7.92 11.88 -7.41
CA SER A 272 8.50 10.59 -7.79
C SER A 272 8.94 9.82 -6.55
N VAL A 273 8.94 8.49 -6.63
CA VAL A 273 9.49 7.66 -5.56
C VAL A 273 10.97 7.98 -5.36
N ARG A 274 11.35 8.28 -4.13
CA ARG A 274 12.75 8.50 -3.77
C ARG A 274 13.40 7.17 -3.43
N LEU A 275 14.06 6.58 -4.44
CA LEU A 275 14.93 5.41 -4.29
C LEU A 275 16.28 5.77 -4.86
N GLU A 276 17.19 6.20 -3.98
CA GLU A 276 18.53 6.68 -4.31
C GLU A 276 19.50 6.51 -3.14
N ALA A 277 20.80 6.50 -3.43
CA ALA A 277 21.87 6.37 -2.45
C ALA A 277 22.62 7.68 -2.27
N GLU A 278 22.92 8.01 -1.02
CA GLU A 278 23.78 9.13 -0.62
C GLU A 278 24.92 8.63 0.25
N THR A 279 26.01 9.39 0.31
CA THR A 279 27.11 9.14 1.23
C THR A 279 27.05 10.16 2.37
N LEU A 280 26.96 9.67 3.59
CA LEU A 280 27.00 10.47 4.80
C LEU A 280 28.45 10.68 5.26
N ASP A 281 28.63 11.58 6.22
CA ASP A 281 29.92 11.81 6.88
C ASP A 281 30.50 10.50 7.45
N GLY A 282 31.80 10.31 7.29
CA GLY A 282 32.50 9.10 7.69
C GLY A 282 32.34 7.92 6.72
N GLY A 283 31.88 8.16 5.49
CA GLY A 283 31.80 7.16 4.43
C GLY A 283 30.64 6.17 4.58
N ARG A 284 29.66 6.46 5.47
CA ARG A 284 28.44 5.65 5.61
C ARG A 284 27.52 5.86 4.42
N ARG A 285 26.76 4.84 4.08
CA ARG A 285 25.77 4.92 3.00
C ARG A 285 24.37 5.12 3.56
N LEU A 286 23.61 6.00 2.94
CA LEU A 286 22.18 6.20 3.15
C LEU A 286 21.43 5.85 1.86
N LEU A 287 20.52 4.92 1.95
CA LEU A 287 19.59 4.61 0.86
C LEU A 287 18.19 5.12 1.26
N HIS A 288 17.59 5.90 0.40
CA HIS A 288 16.19 6.31 0.54
C HIS A 288 15.28 5.30 -0.17
N ASN A 289 14.15 4.99 0.42
CA ASN A 289 13.10 4.15 -0.16
C ASN A 289 11.75 4.60 0.43
N TYR A 290 11.25 5.73 -0.04
CA TYR A 290 9.99 6.34 0.41
C TYR A 290 9.33 7.21 -0.67
N GLY A 291 8.16 7.79 -0.37
CA GLY A 291 7.41 8.63 -1.30
C GLY A 291 6.56 7.83 -2.29
N HIS A 292 6.07 6.67 -1.86
CA HIS A 292 5.31 5.74 -2.73
C HIS A 292 3.84 6.13 -2.91
N GLY A 293 3.37 7.26 -2.34
CA GLY A 293 1.98 7.65 -2.41
C GLY A 293 1.04 6.57 -1.88
N GLY A 294 0.02 6.22 -2.64
CA GLY A 294 -0.89 5.10 -2.37
C GLY A 294 -0.38 3.73 -2.84
N ALA A 295 0.78 3.67 -3.51
CA ALA A 295 1.31 2.47 -4.15
C ALA A 295 2.34 1.69 -3.30
N GLY A 296 2.43 1.94 -1.99
CA GLY A 296 3.43 1.30 -1.14
C GLY A 296 3.41 -0.22 -1.17
N VAL A 297 2.24 -0.85 -1.19
CA VAL A 297 2.10 -2.32 -1.32
C VAL A 297 2.51 -2.77 -2.72
N THR A 298 2.03 -2.06 -3.74
CA THR A 298 2.26 -2.34 -5.16
C THR A 298 3.74 -2.32 -5.56
N LEU A 299 4.56 -1.49 -4.91
CA LEU A 299 5.97 -1.29 -5.28
C LEU A 299 6.95 -1.98 -4.32
N SER A 300 6.45 -2.52 -3.21
CA SER A 300 7.26 -2.88 -2.04
C SER A 300 8.41 -3.85 -2.33
N TRP A 301 8.16 -4.95 -3.04
CA TRP A 301 9.20 -5.95 -3.34
C TRP A 301 10.15 -5.49 -4.44
N GLY A 302 9.65 -4.84 -5.49
CA GLY A 302 10.51 -4.30 -6.54
C GLY A 302 11.48 -3.24 -6.02
N CYS A 303 10.99 -2.31 -5.19
CA CYS A 303 11.85 -1.34 -4.51
C CYS A 303 12.86 -2.03 -3.57
N ALA A 304 12.43 -3.09 -2.87
CA ALA A 304 13.32 -3.85 -1.98
C ALA A 304 14.47 -4.52 -2.73
N LEU A 305 14.22 -5.05 -3.93
CA LEU A 305 15.27 -5.64 -4.79
C LEU A 305 16.28 -4.60 -5.27
N ASP A 306 15.84 -3.40 -5.63
CA ASP A 306 16.75 -2.30 -6.01
C ASP A 306 17.59 -1.84 -4.80
N VAL A 307 17.02 -1.77 -3.60
CA VAL A 307 17.80 -1.49 -2.38
C VAL A 307 18.83 -2.57 -2.14
N LEU A 308 18.45 -3.85 -2.26
CA LEU A 308 19.38 -4.97 -2.11
C LEU A 308 20.54 -4.89 -3.12
N ALA A 309 20.26 -4.57 -4.38
CA ALA A 309 21.28 -4.42 -5.41
C ALA A 309 22.21 -3.22 -5.17
N ALA A 310 21.77 -2.25 -4.37
CA ALA A 310 22.50 -1.03 -4.04
C ALA A 310 23.32 -1.15 -2.75
N VAL A 311 23.19 -2.18 -1.93
CA VAL A 311 23.96 -2.42 -0.69
C VAL A 311 25.22 -3.20 -0.99
#